data_9442f8f4fc3881bcb3693855aec03dc2
#
_entry.id   9442f8f4fc3881bcb3693855aec03dc2
#
_cell.length_a   1.000
_cell.length_b   1.000
_cell.length_c   1.000
_cell.angle_alpha   90.00
_cell.angle_beta   90.00
_cell.angle_gamma   90.00
#
_symmetry.space_group_name_H-M   'P 1'
#
loop_
_entity.id
_entity.type
_entity.pdbx_description
1 polymer ?
#
loop_
_entity_poly.entity_id
_entity_poly.type
_entity_poly.pdbx_seq_one_letter_code
_entity_poly.pdbx_strand_id
1 'polypeptide(L)'
;FVAYIGSEKILKSDMKLFGNKELLRWEEDRQLKSQLMKEAGLRVPREFNELDDVNTPVIVKSDGAAGGVGYFIAANREEIAAKLDSTKGYTFQEYIVGTKVFVTYFNSIAKGRLEVFGADIRYETDADTNLRFDDKPSFVVVGNLPLVLRESTLAQYYDMGVGFIDAFKRKTGQNLAGPFCIETIIDKNQDIYTFEFSGRIVAGTNVWMPSSPYSFVLFGEDMWMGRRIAKEIRDLLETGRLDDVLR
;
A
#
# COMPACT_ATOMS: atom_id res chain seq x y z
N PHE A 1 8.54 -11.20 -10.44
CA PHE A 1 7.51 -10.83 -9.50
C PHE A 1 7.92 -11.25 -8.12
N VAL A 2 7.95 -10.31 -7.21
CA VAL A 2 8.29 -10.60 -5.83
C VAL A 2 7.01 -10.78 -5.07
N ALA A 3 6.71 -12.03 -4.69
CA ALA A 3 5.73 -12.29 -3.67
C ALA A 3 6.33 -11.85 -2.31
N TYR A 4 5.54 -11.26 -1.46
CA TYR A 4 5.94 -10.81 -0.12
C TYR A 4 6.59 -11.93 0.72
N ILE A 5 6.11 -13.15 0.56
CA ILE A 5 6.68 -14.33 1.22
C ILE A 5 8.01 -14.70 0.57
N GLY A 6 9.10 -14.58 1.31
CA GLY A 6 10.44 -14.90 0.85
C GLY A 6 11.21 -13.71 0.27
N SER A 7 10.74 -12.48 0.44
CA SER A 7 11.43 -11.25 0.00
C SER A 7 12.88 -11.19 0.49
N GLU A 8 13.16 -11.60 1.72
CA GLU A 8 14.53 -11.63 2.25
C GLU A 8 15.51 -12.48 1.40
N LYS A 9 15.06 -13.65 0.94
CA LYS A 9 15.88 -14.49 0.04
C LYS A 9 16.09 -13.84 -1.32
N ILE A 10 15.07 -13.14 -1.81
CA ILE A 10 15.10 -12.44 -3.10
C ILE A 10 16.00 -11.21 -3.01
N LEU A 11 15.90 -10.43 -1.93
CA LEU A 11 16.75 -9.27 -1.68
C LEU A 11 18.24 -9.65 -1.60
N LYS A 12 18.54 -10.85 -1.08
CA LYS A 12 19.91 -11.38 -0.98
C LYS A 12 20.39 -12.10 -2.25
N SER A 13 19.54 -12.30 -3.26
CA SER A 13 19.90 -12.96 -4.49
C SER A 13 20.43 -12.00 -5.55
N ASP A 14 21.32 -12.49 -6.42
CA ASP A 14 21.78 -11.76 -7.62
C ASP A 14 20.78 -11.86 -8.79
N MET A 15 19.60 -12.41 -8.55
CA MET A 15 18.58 -12.58 -9.57
C MET A 15 18.09 -11.21 -10.06
N LYS A 16 18.12 -11.01 -11.35
CA LYS A 16 17.50 -9.83 -11.97
C LYS A 16 15.98 -9.96 -11.92
N LEU A 17 15.33 -8.98 -11.35
CA LEU A 17 13.88 -8.93 -11.19
C LEU A 17 13.30 -7.72 -11.93
N PHE A 18 12.14 -7.90 -12.52
CA PHE A 18 11.34 -6.78 -12.96
C PHE A 18 10.70 -6.10 -11.74
N GLY A 19 11.03 -4.82 -11.52
CA GLY A 19 10.47 -4.04 -10.41
C GLY A 19 11.54 -3.44 -9.50
N ASN A 20 11.23 -3.32 -8.21
CA ASN A 20 12.00 -2.49 -7.29
C ASN A 20 12.41 -3.26 -6.04
N LYS A 21 13.58 -3.92 -6.07
CA LYS A 21 14.13 -4.62 -4.89
C LYS A 21 14.27 -3.69 -3.68
N GLU A 22 14.76 -2.47 -3.89
CA GLU A 22 14.92 -1.51 -2.78
C GLU A 22 13.58 -1.15 -2.13
N LEU A 23 12.51 -1.02 -2.92
CA LEU A 23 11.19 -0.69 -2.38
C LEU A 23 10.64 -1.78 -1.46
N LEU A 24 11.00 -3.05 -1.69
CA LEU A 24 10.62 -4.15 -0.81
C LEU A 24 11.25 -4.03 0.58
N ARG A 25 12.51 -3.59 0.65
CA ARG A 25 13.16 -3.31 1.93
C ARG A 25 12.42 -2.22 2.71
N TRP A 26 11.98 -1.17 2.03
CA TRP A 26 11.19 -0.11 2.64
C TRP A 26 9.79 -0.57 3.04
N GLU A 27 9.19 -1.51 2.28
CA GLU A 27 7.89 -2.09 2.61
C GLU A 27 7.95 -2.95 3.89
N GLU A 28 9.06 -3.66 4.14
CA GLU A 28 9.23 -4.52 5.31
C GLU A 28 9.51 -3.73 6.61
N ASP A 29 10.24 -2.63 6.52
CA ASP A 29 10.60 -1.80 7.67
C ASP A 29 9.55 -0.71 7.91
N ARG A 30 8.90 -0.74 9.09
CA ARG A 30 7.85 0.22 9.45
C ARG A 30 8.31 1.66 9.47
N GLN A 31 9.52 1.92 9.97
CA GLN A 31 10.04 3.29 10.08
C GLN A 31 10.38 3.84 8.70
N LEU A 32 11.06 3.04 7.88
CA LEU A 32 11.37 3.41 6.50
C LEU A 32 10.09 3.60 5.69
N LYS A 33 9.08 2.73 5.87
CA LYS A 33 7.76 2.86 5.24
C LYS A 33 7.09 4.19 5.59
N SER A 34 6.98 4.51 6.89
CA SER A 34 6.40 5.77 7.36
C SER A 34 7.17 6.97 6.84
N GLN A 35 8.50 6.91 6.87
CA GLN A 35 9.37 7.96 6.35
C GLN A 35 9.13 8.22 4.87
N LEU A 36 9.11 7.18 4.02
CA LEU A 36 8.90 7.34 2.59
C LEU A 36 7.53 7.96 2.28
N MET A 37 6.49 7.52 2.97
CA MET A 37 5.15 8.10 2.81
C MET A 37 5.11 9.58 3.16
N LYS A 38 5.72 9.98 4.29
CA LYS A 38 5.82 11.39 4.71
C LYS A 38 6.60 12.24 3.70
N GLU A 39 7.73 11.74 3.21
CA GLU A 39 8.56 12.43 2.20
C GLU A 39 7.90 12.51 0.81
N ALA A 40 6.99 11.60 0.52
CA ALA A 40 6.12 11.67 -0.66
C ALA A 40 5.01 12.72 -0.53
N GLY A 41 4.90 13.40 0.62
CA GLY A 41 3.85 14.37 0.90
C GLY A 41 2.49 13.72 1.22
N LEU A 42 2.48 12.40 1.51
CA LEU A 42 1.26 11.70 1.85
C LEU A 42 0.86 12.01 3.30
N ARG A 43 -0.42 12.26 3.53
CA ARG A 43 -0.95 12.40 4.88
C ARG A 43 -0.99 11.01 5.52
N VAL A 44 -0.26 10.82 6.61
CA VAL A 44 -0.26 9.58 7.38
C VAL A 44 -1.02 9.76 8.69
N PRO A 45 -1.67 8.72 9.24
CA PRO A 45 -2.21 8.77 10.59
C PRO A 45 -1.12 9.13 11.60
N ARG A 46 -1.47 9.93 12.63
CA ARG A 46 -0.52 10.35 13.65
C ARG A 46 -0.02 9.14 14.44
N GLU A 47 1.28 9.10 14.69
CA GLU A 47 1.93 8.13 15.55
C GLU A 47 2.25 8.80 16.90
N PHE A 48 2.05 8.06 17.98
CA PHE A 48 2.34 8.49 19.33
C PHE A 48 3.50 7.66 19.86
N ASN A 49 4.50 8.33 20.45
CA ASN A 49 5.67 7.66 20.99
C ASN A 49 5.41 7.09 22.38
N GLU A 50 4.59 7.79 23.17
CA GLU A 50 4.28 7.43 24.55
C GLU A 50 2.77 7.26 24.73
N LEU A 51 2.40 6.37 25.66
CA LEU A 51 0.99 6.15 26.00
C LEU A 51 0.34 7.45 26.50
N ASP A 52 1.09 8.29 27.22
CA ASP A 52 0.61 9.55 27.78
C ASP A 52 0.26 10.60 26.72
N ASP A 53 0.76 10.48 25.52
CA ASP A 53 0.44 11.37 24.39
C ASP A 53 -0.87 11.00 23.70
N VAL A 54 -1.40 9.80 23.95
CA VAL A 54 -2.60 9.29 23.30
C VAL A 54 -3.84 10.05 23.80
N ASN A 55 -4.52 10.74 22.90
CA ASN A 55 -5.72 11.55 23.20
C ASN A 55 -6.86 11.35 22.18
N THR A 56 -6.80 10.29 21.39
CA THR A 56 -7.77 9.90 20.38
C THR A 56 -7.81 8.37 20.30
N PRO A 57 -8.84 7.76 19.73
CA PRO A 57 -8.82 6.33 19.45
C PRO A 57 -7.59 5.94 18.63
N VAL A 58 -6.99 4.80 18.95
CA VAL A 58 -5.77 4.31 18.32
C VAL A 58 -5.89 2.84 17.92
N ILE A 59 -5.16 2.48 16.87
CA ILE A 59 -4.78 1.12 16.59
C ILE A 59 -3.42 0.86 17.23
N VAL A 60 -3.37 -0.14 18.11
CA VAL A 60 -2.17 -0.56 18.81
C VAL A 60 -1.58 -1.75 18.08
N LYS A 61 -0.33 -1.65 17.69
CA LYS A 61 0.40 -2.67 16.91
C LYS A 61 1.52 -3.22 17.76
N SER A 62 1.50 -4.53 18.06
CA SER A 62 2.62 -5.17 18.74
C SER A 62 3.81 -5.35 17.79
N ASP A 63 5.01 -5.50 18.34
CA ASP A 63 6.18 -5.88 17.56
C ASP A 63 5.93 -7.21 16.86
N GLY A 64 6.31 -7.27 15.57
CA GLY A 64 6.05 -8.44 14.73
C GLY A 64 4.63 -8.57 14.20
N ALA A 65 3.71 -7.63 14.50
CA ALA A 65 2.38 -7.62 13.90
C ALA A 65 2.47 -7.46 12.38
N ALA A 66 1.88 -8.39 11.64
CA ALA A 66 1.85 -8.41 10.18
C ALA A 66 0.64 -9.20 9.66
N GLY A 67 0.27 -8.96 8.39
CA GLY A 67 -0.78 -9.75 7.73
C GLY A 67 -2.16 -9.68 8.39
N GLY A 68 -2.47 -8.57 9.06
CA GLY A 68 -3.76 -8.40 9.74
C GLY A 68 -3.82 -8.99 11.16
N VAL A 69 -2.70 -9.44 11.73
CA VAL A 69 -2.63 -10.06 13.06
C VAL A 69 -1.71 -9.27 13.99
N GLY A 70 -2.00 -9.26 15.29
CA GLY A 70 -1.19 -8.58 16.30
C GLY A 70 -1.57 -7.10 16.50
N TYR A 71 -2.83 -6.75 16.20
CA TYR A 71 -3.40 -5.43 16.41
C TYR A 71 -4.57 -5.48 17.38
N PHE A 72 -4.82 -4.37 18.07
CA PHE A 72 -6.11 -4.12 18.70
C PHE A 72 -6.45 -2.62 18.60
N ILE A 73 -7.73 -2.31 18.71
CA ILE A 73 -8.22 -0.93 18.73
C ILE A 73 -8.58 -0.59 20.16
N ALA A 74 -8.25 0.64 20.57
CA ALA A 74 -8.60 1.16 21.87
C ALA A 74 -9.10 2.61 21.74
N ALA A 75 -10.16 2.93 22.48
CA ALA A 75 -10.77 4.26 22.46
C ALA A 75 -10.00 5.26 23.34
N ASN A 76 -9.29 4.80 24.34
CA ASN A 76 -8.61 5.63 25.34
C ASN A 76 -7.42 4.90 25.98
N ARG A 77 -6.69 5.61 26.86
CA ARG A 77 -5.49 5.12 27.53
C ARG A 77 -5.77 3.97 28.50
N GLU A 78 -6.89 4.01 29.15
CA GLU A 78 -7.31 2.99 30.12
C GLU A 78 -7.50 1.63 29.42
N GLU A 79 -8.15 1.64 28.27
CA GLU A 79 -8.30 0.43 27.44
C GLU A 79 -6.96 -0.08 26.91
N ILE A 80 -6.07 0.82 26.55
CA ILE A 80 -4.72 0.44 26.10
C ILE A 80 -3.99 -0.24 27.28
N ALA A 81 -3.92 0.43 28.44
CA ALA A 81 -3.19 -0.05 29.60
C ALA A 81 -3.69 -1.44 30.07
N ALA A 82 -4.99 -1.69 29.96
CA ALA A 82 -5.61 -2.98 30.33
C ALA A 82 -5.21 -4.14 29.38
N LYS A 83 -4.78 -3.83 28.14
CA LYS A 83 -4.47 -4.84 27.11
C LYS A 83 -2.98 -4.97 26.81
N LEU A 84 -2.14 -4.07 27.34
CA LEU A 84 -0.70 -4.15 27.10
C LEU A 84 -0.06 -5.34 27.81
N ASP A 85 0.78 -6.05 27.09
CA ASP A 85 1.68 -7.07 27.63
C ASP A 85 3.06 -6.41 27.81
N SER A 86 3.51 -6.24 29.04
CA SER A 86 4.76 -5.56 29.39
C SER A 86 6.01 -6.21 28.80
N THR A 87 5.89 -7.40 28.21
CA THR A 87 7.01 -8.11 27.57
C THR A 87 7.19 -7.75 26.10
N LYS A 88 6.29 -6.93 25.51
CA LYS A 88 6.28 -6.57 24.09
C LYS A 88 6.43 -5.08 23.88
N GLY A 89 7.06 -4.72 22.77
CA GLY A 89 7.01 -3.36 22.25
C GLY A 89 5.70 -3.10 21.50
N TYR A 90 5.27 -1.83 21.51
CA TYR A 90 4.04 -1.41 20.83
C TYR A 90 4.24 -0.07 20.12
N THR A 91 3.49 0.09 19.05
CA THR A 91 3.32 1.37 18.33
C THR A 91 1.87 1.80 18.43
N PHE A 92 1.63 3.05 18.80
CA PHE A 92 0.29 3.63 18.89
C PHE A 92 0.08 4.52 17.67
N GLN A 93 -0.92 4.21 16.87
CA GLN A 93 -1.25 4.99 15.68
C GLN A 93 -2.71 5.44 15.74
N GLU A 94 -2.96 6.69 15.41
CA GLU A 94 -4.31 7.25 15.31
C GLU A 94 -5.21 6.32 14.48
N TYR A 95 -6.38 5.99 15.03
CA TYR A 95 -7.37 5.19 14.33
C TYR A 95 -8.27 6.08 13.49
N ILE A 96 -8.08 6.05 12.19
CA ILE A 96 -8.89 6.80 11.24
C ILE A 96 -10.15 6.00 10.91
N VAL A 97 -11.31 6.62 11.15
CA VAL A 97 -12.61 6.06 10.76
C VAL A 97 -12.99 6.58 9.39
N GLY A 98 -13.17 5.68 8.43
CA GLY A 98 -13.49 6.05 7.06
C GLY A 98 -13.59 4.85 6.12
N THR A 99 -13.66 5.15 4.82
CA THR A 99 -13.69 4.13 3.78
C THR A 99 -12.27 3.78 3.35
N LYS A 100 -11.91 2.50 3.46
CA LYS A 100 -10.63 2.00 2.96
C LYS A 100 -10.65 1.98 1.44
N VAL A 101 -9.68 2.60 0.82
CA VAL A 101 -9.50 2.65 -0.64
C VAL A 101 -8.07 2.30 -0.98
N PHE A 102 -7.92 1.32 -1.85
CA PHE A 102 -6.64 0.80 -2.32
C PHE A 102 -6.49 1.18 -3.78
N VAL A 103 -5.48 2.01 -4.08
CA VAL A 103 -5.25 2.45 -5.45
C VAL A 103 -3.99 1.80 -5.98
N THR A 104 -4.17 1.06 -7.06
CA THR A 104 -3.09 0.37 -7.76
C THR A 104 -2.63 1.22 -8.93
N TYR A 105 -1.33 1.39 -9.01
CA TYR A 105 -0.64 2.13 -10.05
C TYR A 105 0.25 1.22 -10.89
N PHE A 106 0.58 1.72 -12.07
CA PHE A 106 1.68 1.20 -12.87
C PHE A 106 2.54 2.37 -13.36
N ASN A 107 3.81 2.42 -12.95
CA ASN A 107 4.73 3.40 -13.51
C ASN A 107 5.44 2.80 -14.71
N SER A 108 5.09 3.29 -15.90
CA SER A 108 5.65 2.82 -17.15
C SER A 108 6.95 3.56 -17.47
N ILE A 109 8.06 2.85 -17.45
CA ILE A 109 9.36 3.36 -17.88
C ILE A 109 9.43 3.46 -19.41
N ALA A 110 8.78 2.52 -20.11
CA ALA A 110 8.69 2.54 -21.56
C ALA A 110 7.94 3.77 -22.09
N LYS A 111 6.86 4.17 -21.42
CA LYS A 111 5.99 5.29 -21.79
C LYS A 111 6.34 6.59 -21.07
N GLY A 112 7.17 6.56 -20.02
CA GLY A 112 7.50 7.72 -19.21
C GLY A 112 6.29 8.32 -18.48
N ARG A 113 5.34 7.48 -18.02
CA ARG A 113 4.11 7.97 -17.39
C ARG A 113 3.63 7.09 -16.25
N LEU A 114 2.97 7.71 -15.29
CA LEU A 114 2.19 7.02 -14.27
C LEU A 114 0.80 6.68 -14.82
N GLU A 115 0.35 5.46 -14.56
CA GLU A 115 -0.98 4.96 -14.89
C GLU A 115 -1.69 4.61 -13.57
N VAL A 116 -2.84 5.25 -13.29
CA VAL A 116 -3.78 4.74 -12.27
C VAL A 116 -4.41 3.49 -12.89
N PHE A 117 -4.04 2.35 -12.37
CA PHE A 117 -4.40 1.07 -12.98
C PHE A 117 -5.73 0.53 -12.46
N GLY A 118 -6.07 0.83 -11.21
CA GLY A 118 -7.33 0.45 -10.60
C GLY A 118 -7.47 1.03 -9.20
N ALA A 119 -8.70 1.00 -8.71
CA ALA A 119 -9.02 1.25 -7.31
C ALA A 119 -9.95 0.15 -6.82
N ASP A 120 -9.83 -0.26 -5.57
CA ASP A 120 -10.67 -1.27 -4.96
C ASP A 120 -10.95 -0.98 -3.48
N ILE A 121 -12.04 -1.56 -2.98
CA ILE A 121 -12.32 -1.76 -1.57
C ILE A 121 -12.03 -3.21 -1.26
N ARG A 122 -11.37 -3.49 -0.15
CA ARG A 122 -11.12 -4.86 0.31
C ARG A 122 -12.08 -5.20 1.44
N TYR A 123 -12.72 -6.35 1.32
CA TYR A 123 -13.49 -6.93 2.40
C TYR A 123 -12.55 -7.68 3.35
N GLU A 124 -12.61 -7.33 4.59
CA GLU A 124 -11.87 -7.96 5.68
C GLU A 124 -12.81 -8.81 6.53
N THR A 125 -12.26 -9.77 7.28
CA THR A 125 -13.07 -10.77 7.97
C THR A 125 -14.01 -10.17 9.01
N ASP A 126 -13.54 -9.22 9.85
CA ASP A 126 -14.36 -8.67 10.94
C ASP A 126 -13.97 -7.28 11.43
N ALA A 127 -12.89 -6.70 10.89
CA ALA A 127 -12.29 -5.48 11.42
C ALA A 127 -13.25 -4.27 11.52
N ASP A 128 -14.22 -4.20 10.62
CA ASP A 128 -15.13 -3.06 10.55
C ASP A 128 -16.54 -3.36 11.07
N THR A 129 -16.86 -4.63 11.35
CA THR A 129 -18.25 -5.05 11.58
C THR A 129 -18.52 -5.55 12.97
N ASN A 130 -17.53 -6.01 13.73
CA ASN A 130 -17.78 -6.78 14.94
C ASN A 130 -16.93 -6.43 16.16
N LEU A 131 -16.40 -5.22 16.24
CA LEU A 131 -15.54 -4.74 17.34
C LEU A 131 -16.17 -4.83 18.73
N ARG A 132 -17.49 -5.01 18.82
CA ARG A 132 -18.20 -5.12 20.10
C ARG A 132 -18.11 -6.51 20.71
N PHE A 133 -17.86 -7.53 19.92
CA PHE A 133 -17.94 -8.93 20.33
C PHE A 133 -16.61 -9.66 20.24
N ASP A 134 -15.67 -9.13 19.46
CA ASP A 134 -14.32 -9.67 19.33
C ASP A 134 -13.29 -8.57 19.63
N ASP A 135 -12.52 -8.77 20.71
CA ASP A 135 -11.41 -7.89 21.07
C ASP A 135 -10.20 -8.01 20.15
N LYS A 136 -10.21 -8.98 19.25
CA LYS A 136 -9.11 -9.28 18.33
C LYS A 136 -9.58 -9.19 16.88
N PRO A 137 -9.83 -7.98 16.37
CA PRO A 137 -10.30 -7.82 15.00
C PRO A 137 -9.32 -8.44 14.00
N SER A 138 -9.85 -9.09 12.98
CA SER A 138 -9.08 -9.65 11.89
C SER A 138 -9.17 -8.73 10.67
N PHE A 139 -8.03 -8.36 10.13
CA PHE A 139 -7.90 -7.58 8.89
C PHE A 139 -7.55 -8.46 7.68
N VAL A 140 -7.85 -9.75 7.77
CA VAL A 140 -7.59 -10.67 6.67
C VAL A 140 -8.54 -10.38 5.52
N VAL A 141 -7.99 -10.06 4.36
CA VAL A 141 -8.76 -9.77 3.15
C VAL A 141 -9.37 -11.06 2.60
N VAL A 142 -10.68 -11.07 2.43
CA VAL A 142 -11.45 -12.19 1.87
C VAL A 142 -12.00 -11.91 0.48
N GLY A 143 -11.95 -10.66 0.02
CA GLY A 143 -12.41 -10.29 -1.30
C GLY A 143 -12.15 -8.83 -1.63
N ASN A 144 -12.27 -8.49 -2.92
CA ASN A 144 -12.07 -7.16 -3.44
C ASN A 144 -13.27 -6.72 -4.28
N LEU A 145 -13.63 -5.46 -4.18
CA LEU A 145 -14.63 -4.81 -5.02
C LEU A 145 -14.00 -3.67 -5.81
N PRO A 146 -14.02 -3.70 -7.15
CA PRO A 146 -13.57 -2.58 -7.97
C PRO A 146 -14.36 -1.31 -7.68
N LEU A 147 -13.66 -0.19 -7.64
CA LEU A 147 -14.23 1.12 -7.32
C LEU A 147 -13.96 2.10 -8.45
N VAL A 148 -14.96 2.90 -8.79
CA VAL A 148 -14.79 4.13 -9.60
C VAL A 148 -14.75 5.32 -8.65
N LEU A 149 -13.61 5.99 -8.60
CA LEU A 149 -13.43 7.19 -7.78
C LEU A 149 -14.11 8.40 -8.42
N ARG A 150 -14.55 9.34 -7.61
CA ARG A 150 -14.96 10.66 -8.09
C ARG A 150 -13.77 11.36 -8.76
N GLU A 151 -14.02 12.19 -9.76
CA GLU A 151 -12.98 12.87 -10.53
C GLU A 151 -12.04 13.69 -9.65
N SER A 152 -12.59 14.41 -8.66
CA SER A 152 -11.80 15.20 -7.71
C SER A 152 -10.91 14.36 -6.82
N THR A 153 -11.34 13.16 -6.46
CA THR A 153 -10.57 12.20 -5.66
C THR A 153 -9.52 11.51 -6.51
N LEU A 154 -9.86 11.17 -7.76
CA LEU A 154 -8.93 10.57 -8.71
C LEU A 154 -7.71 11.47 -8.98
N ALA A 155 -7.94 12.78 -9.13
CA ALA A 155 -6.85 13.76 -9.31
C ALA A 155 -5.88 13.73 -8.11
N GLN A 156 -6.41 13.73 -6.88
CA GLN A 156 -5.59 13.63 -5.67
C GLN A 156 -4.76 12.35 -5.63
N TYR A 157 -5.36 11.21 -5.96
CA TYR A 157 -4.62 9.95 -6.03
C TYR A 157 -3.54 9.95 -7.10
N TYR A 158 -3.78 10.59 -8.25
CA TYR A 158 -2.73 10.74 -9.27
C TYR A 158 -1.54 11.51 -8.72
N ASP A 159 -1.77 12.65 -8.06
CA ASP A 159 -0.73 13.46 -7.44
C ASP A 159 0.01 12.72 -6.32
N MET A 160 -0.70 11.92 -5.52
CA MET A 160 -0.11 11.05 -4.51
C MET A 160 0.84 10.02 -5.14
N GLY A 161 0.44 9.41 -6.24
CA GLY A 161 1.28 8.46 -6.99
C GLY A 161 2.54 9.11 -7.55
N VAL A 162 2.43 10.32 -8.12
CA VAL A 162 3.57 11.12 -8.59
C VAL A 162 4.51 11.44 -7.44
N GLY A 163 3.99 11.98 -6.33
CA GLY A 163 4.77 12.30 -5.14
C GLY A 163 5.52 11.09 -4.58
N PHE A 164 4.89 9.91 -4.61
CA PHE A 164 5.51 8.66 -4.16
C PHE A 164 6.68 8.24 -5.07
N ILE A 165 6.52 8.30 -6.39
CA ILE A 165 7.59 8.01 -7.35
C ILE A 165 8.77 8.96 -7.15
N ASP A 166 8.50 10.25 -7.00
CA ASP A 166 9.53 11.27 -6.83
C ASP A 166 10.28 11.10 -5.52
N ALA A 167 9.59 10.78 -4.42
CA ALA A 167 10.22 10.50 -3.13
C ALA A 167 11.13 9.27 -3.21
N PHE A 168 10.65 8.19 -3.82
CA PHE A 168 11.44 6.98 -4.04
C PHE A 168 12.70 7.28 -4.84
N LYS A 169 12.58 8.03 -5.94
CA LYS A 169 13.71 8.42 -6.79
C LYS A 169 14.72 9.29 -6.03
N ARG A 170 14.26 10.26 -5.24
CA ARG A 170 15.16 11.09 -4.41
C ARG A 170 15.94 10.25 -3.40
N LYS A 171 15.30 9.25 -2.80
CA LYS A 171 15.93 8.40 -1.77
C LYS A 171 16.91 7.38 -2.30
N THR A 172 16.60 6.77 -3.43
CA THR A 172 17.34 5.61 -3.95
C THR A 172 18.20 5.92 -5.17
N GLY A 173 17.97 7.05 -5.83
CA GLY A 173 18.53 7.36 -7.14
C GLY A 173 17.92 6.51 -8.29
N GLN A 174 16.95 5.64 -8.00
CA GLN A 174 16.36 4.72 -8.94
C GLN A 174 14.97 5.18 -9.38
N ASN A 175 14.59 4.86 -10.62
CA ASN A 175 13.22 5.02 -11.06
C ASN A 175 12.38 3.88 -10.49
N LEU A 176 11.24 4.18 -9.88
CA LEU A 176 10.24 3.19 -9.53
C LEU A 176 9.63 2.63 -10.80
N ALA A 177 9.73 1.33 -11.03
CA ALA A 177 9.26 0.69 -12.24
C ALA A 177 8.14 -0.30 -11.97
N GLY A 178 7.10 -0.28 -12.78
CA GLY A 178 6.02 -1.26 -12.73
C GLY A 178 4.96 -0.99 -11.65
N PRO A 179 4.34 -2.06 -11.11
CA PRO A 179 3.19 -1.93 -10.22
C PRO A 179 3.58 -1.54 -8.80
N PHE A 180 2.73 -0.71 -8.18
CA PHE A 180 2.71 -0.43 -6.75
C PHE A 180 1.29 -0.07 -6.32
N CYS A 181 1.04 -0.08 -5.02
CA CYS A 181 -0.26 0.27 -4.44
C CYS A 181 -0.07 1.25 -3.30
N ILE A 182 -0.94 2.25 -3.20
CA ILE A 182 -1.08 3.11 -2.02
C ILE A 182 -2.39 2.73 -1.34
N GLU A 183 -2.30 2.44 -0.03
CA GLU A 183 -3.39 1.95 0.79
C GLU A 183 -3.87 3.06 1.73
N THR A 184 -5.14 3.42 1.62
CA THR A 184 -5.66 4.65 2.23
C THR A 184 -6.99 4.47 2.94
N ILE A 185 -7.31 5.45 3.78
CA ILE A 185 -8.64 5.65 4.36
C ILE A 185 -9.10 7.07 4.00
N ILE A 186 -10.30 7.19 3.46
CA ILE A 186 -10.97 8.47 3.24
C ILE A 186 -11.93 8.70 4.39
N ASP A 187 -11.69 9.75 5.18
CA ASP A 187 -12.53 10.09 6.33
C ASP A 187 -13.82 10.83 5.91
N LYS A 188 -14.65 11.18 6.89
CA LYS A 188 -15.91 11.93 6.70
C LYS A 188 -15.72 13.32 6.10
N ASN A 189 -14.54 13.91 6.22
CA ASN A 189 -14.20 15.22 5.67
C ASN A 189 -13.62 15.11 4.25
N GLN A 190 -13.53 13.89 3.71
CA GLN A 190 -12.89 13.54 2.44
C GLN A 190 -11.36 13.72 2.47
N ASP A 191 -10.76 13.75 3.65
CA ASP A 191 -9.33 13.72 3.83
C ASP A 191 -8.80 12.30 3.58
N ILE A 192 -7.73 12.18 2.79
CA ILE A 192 -7.13 10.90 2.43
C ILE A 192 -5.92 10.66 3.33
N TYR A 193 -5.98 9.61 4.13
CA TYR A 193 -4.89 9.16 5.00
C TYR A 193 -4.25 7.90 4.43
N THR A 194 -2.95 7.91 4.25
CA THR A 194 -2.19 6.74 3.79
C THR A 194 -1.65 5.99 4.99
N PHE A 195 -2.03 4.73 5.14
CA PHE A 195 -1.56 3.90 6.25
C PHE A 195 -0.55 2.83 5.83
N GLU A 196 -0.48 2.53 4.53
CA GLU A 196 0.44 1.54 3.97
C GLU A 196 0.69 1.79 2.49
N PHE A 197 1.79 1.22 1.98
CA PHE A 197 2.00 1.01 0.57
C PHE A 197 2.54 -0.39 0.31
N SER A 198 2.38 -0.86 -0.92
CA SER A 198 2.98 -2.10 -1.41
C SER A 198 3.73 -1.82 -2.70
N GLY A 199 5.03 -2.12 -2.73
CA GLY A 199 5.92 -1.90 -3.88
C GLY A 199 5.87 -2.98 -4.96
N ARG A 200 4.77 -3.71 -5.03
CA ARG A 200 4.57 -4.92 -5.85
C ARG A 200 3.10 -5.11 -6.22
N ILE A 201 2.81 -6.22 -6.93
CA ILE A 201 1.44 -6.65 -7.14
C ILE A 201 0.78 -6.99 -5.79
N VAL A 202 -0.44 -6.50 -5.59
CA VAL A 202 -1.25 -6.74 -4.39
C VAL A 202 -2.51 -7.54 -4.73
N ALA A 203 -3.26 -7.96 -3.70
CA ALA A 203 -4.46 -8.76 -3.85
C ALA A 203 -5.53 -8.12 -4.75
N GLY A 204 -5.69 -6.79 -4.72
CA GLY A 204 -6.64 -6.04 -5.56
C GLY A 204 -6.30 -6.05 -7.06
N THR A 205 -5.10 -6.48 -7.42
CA THR A 205 -4.68 -6.65 -8.81
C THR A 205 -4.77 -8.10 -9.28
N ASN A 206 -5.73 -8.84 -8.73
CA ASN A 206 -5.92 -10.23 -9.03
C ASN A 206 -5.88 -10.50 -10.54
N VAL A 207 -5.11 -11.47 -10.95
CA VAL A 207 -4.91 -11.89 -12.35
C VAL A 207 -6.20 -12.33 -13.04
N TRP A 208 -7.24 -12.64 -12.27
CA TRP A 208 -8.55 -13.05 -12.78
C TRP A 208 -9.48 -11.89 -13.15
N MET A 209 -9.17 -10.67 -12.70
CA MET A 209 -9.93 -9.50 -13.11
C MET A 209 -9.44 -9.05 -14.49
N PRO A 210 -10.29 -9.10 -15.53
CA PRO A 210 -9.87 -8.83 -16.91
C PRO A 210 -9.40 -7.38 -17.08
N SER A 211 -10.05 -6.41 -16.40
CA SER A 211 -9.63 -5.02 -16.35
C SER A 211 -10.33 -4.27 -15.24
N SER A 212 -9.80 -3.12 -14.88
CA SER A 212 -10.52 -2.11 -14.12
C SER A 212 -11.13 -1.08 -15.09
N PRO A 213 -12.09 -0.24 -14.63
CA PRO A 213 -12.56 0.89 -15.44
C PRO A 213 -11.43 1.79 -15.93
N TYR A 214 -10.42 2.00 -15.10
CA TYR A 214 -9.27 2.86 -15.43
C TYR A 214 -8.34 2.23 -16.47
N SER A 215 -7.96 0.96 -16.28
CA SER A 215 -7.11 0.27 -17.25
C SER A 215 -7.82 0.10 -18.59
N PHE A 216 -9.12 -0.14 -18.59
CA PHE A 216 -9.91 -0.22 -19.84
C PHE A 216 -9.90 1.12 -20.60
N VAL A 217 -10.10 2.24 -19.91
CA VAL A 217 -10.07 3.57 -20.54
C VAL A 217 -8.67 3.88 -21.12
N LEU A 218 -7.60 3.45 -20.42
CA LEU A 218 -6.23 3.69 -20.88
C LEU A 218 -5.84 2.89 -22.13
N PHE A 219 -6.37 1.67 -22.27
CA PHE A 219 -5.91 0.73 -23.29
C PHE A 219 -6.95 0.40 -24.36
N GLY A 220 -8.25 0.69 -24.11
CA GLY A 220 -9.35 0.34 -25.01
C GLY A 220 -9.62 -1.16 -25.13
N GLU A 221 -8.99 -1.95 -24.27
CA GLU A 221 -9.10 -3.43 -24.23
C GLU A 221 -8.90 -3.93 -22.81
N ASP A 222 -9.22 -5.18 -22.57
CA ASP A 222 -8.96 -5.82 -21.28
C ASP A 222 -7.48 -5.83 -20.96
N MET A 223 -7.12 -5.19 -19.85
CA MET A 223 -5.75 -5.02 -19.42
C MET A 223 -5.61 -5.33 -17.93
N TRP A 224 -5.30 -6.58 -17.62
CA TRP A 224 -4.94 -6.96 -16.24
C TRP A 224 -3.45 -6.76 -15.99
N MET A 225 -3.04 -6.77 -14.73
CA MET A 225 -1.68 -6.41 -14.33
C MET A 225 -0.60 -7.27 -15.00
N GLY A 226 -0.80 -8.59 -15.07
CA GLY A 226 0.18 -9.47 -15.73
C GLY A 226 0.37 -9.14 -17.21
N ARG A 227 -0.73 -8.84 -17.93
CA ARG A 227 -0.67 -8.42 -19.33
C ARG A 227 0.03 -7.07 -19.49
N ARG A 228 -0.22 -6.13 -18.56
CA ARG A 228 0.44 -4.82 -18.56
C ARG A 228 1.95 -4.95 -18.38
N ILE A 229 2.38 -5.83 -17.47
CA ILE A 229 3.80 -6.10 -17.25
C ILE A 229 4.45 -6.74 -18.50
N ALA A 230 3.80 -7.74 -19.08
CA ALA A 230 4.30 -8.37 -20.31
C ALA A 230 4.45 -7.34 -21.45
N LYS A 231 3.49 -6.42 -21.54
CA LYS A 231 3.55 -5.31 -22.51
C LYS A 231 4.72 -4.37 -22.22
N GLU A 232 4.95 -3.99 -20.96
CA GLU A 232 6.09 -3.15 -20.58
C GLU A 232 7.42 -3.80 -20.95
N ILE A 233 7.59 -5.08 -20.60
CA ILE A 233 8.80 -5.85 -20.93
C ILE A 233 9.02 -5.88 -22.44
N ARG A 234 7.98 -6.14 -23.22
CA ARG A 234 8.07 -6.14 -24.70
C ARG A 234 8.49 -4.78 -25.25
N ASP A 235 7.80 -3.71 -24.82
CA ASP A 235 8.07 -2.35 -25.30
C ASP A 235 9.53 -1.92 -24.97
N LEU A 236 10.05 -2.35 -23.81
CA LEU A 236 11.43 -2.10 -23.41
C LEU A 236 12.45 -2.97 -24.16
N LEU A 237 12.12 -4.23 -24.44
CA LEU A 237 12.97 -5.08 -25.29
C LEU A 237 13.12 -4.53 -26.70
N GLU A 238 12.01 -4.10 -27.33
CA GLU A 238 12.01 -3.52 -28.67
C GLU A 238 12.86 -2.25 -28.76
N THR A 239 12.98 -1.51 -27.65
CA THR A 239 13.77 -0.26 -27.57
C THR A 239 15.16 -0.45 -26.96
N GLY A 240 15.57 -1.68 -26.62
CA GLY A 240 16.86 -1.98 -26.00
C GLY A 240 17.02 -1.43 -24.57
N ARG A 241 15.92 -1.18 -23.88
CA ARG A 241 15.87 -0.52 -22.56
C ARG A 241 15.44 -1.45 -21.41
N LEU A 242 15.48 -2.77 -21.62
CA LEU A 242 15.01 -3.69 -20.58
C LEU A 242 15.80 -3.57 -19.27
N ASP A 243 17.08 -3.24 -19.33
CA ASP A 243 17.92 -3.06 -18.14
C ASP A 243 17.48 -1.86 -17.27
N ASP A 244 16.67 -0.93 -17.80
CA ASP A 244 16.12 0.18 -17.02
C ASP A 244 15.16 -0.28 -15.90
N VAL A 245 14.61 -1.49 -16.00
CA VAL A 245 13.61 -2.04 -15.07
C VAL A 245 14.04 -3.35 -14.40
N LEU A 246 15.20 -3.89 -14.76
CA LEU A 246 15.76 -5.07 -14.12
C LEU A 246 16.69 -4.65 -12.97
N ARG A 247 16.39 -5.17 -11.77
CA ARG A 247 17.15 -4.89 -10.55
C ARG A 247 17.57 -6.16 -9.83
#